data_353a137e6fe798fb809ea5a47ae0366b
#
_entry.id   353a137e6fe798fb809ea5a47ae0366b
#
_cell.length_a   1.000
_cell.length_b   1.000
_cell.length_c   1.000
_cell.angle_alpha   90.00
_cell.angle_beta   90.00
_cell.angle_gamma   90.00
#
_symmetry.space_group_name_H-M   'P 1'
#
loop_
_entity.id
_entity.type
_entity.pdbx_description
1 polymer ?
#
loop_
_entity_poly.entity_id
_entity_poly.type
_entity_poly.pdbx_seq_one_letter_code
_entity_poly.pdbx_strand_id
1 'polypeptide(L)'
;MSARLRPHRRSFFVDHLIGAGLAAFYLFVLVNTVHGLGYARDEGFYFRAASSYASWFEMFFRDPASAVQRSTVDVYWSNNHEHPALVKSIFGLSWSFLFKKWHLFPEEGTSYRFGGMCFAAAGLWLIYLWGARARSRTVGIVAALLFALMPRVFYHAHLDCFDVPIVVMWTLCAYCYWRSLENLGLGWAITTGVVFGLALDTKLNSWFLPPALVLHALLSRGPHIWRGLKRGKLRVPPALVAMAAIGPLVFFA
;
A
#
# COMPACT_ATOMS: atom_id res chain seq x y z
N MET A 1 3.28 33.01 -14.47
CA MET A 1 4.43 33.31 -13.58
C MET A 1 4.55 32.16 -12.57
N SER A 2 5.35 31.12 -12.90
CA SER A 2 5.54 29.96 -12.02
C SER A 2 6.80 30.20 -11.20
N ALA A 3 6.65 30.62 -9.96
CA ALA A 3 7.73 30.64 -9.00
C ALA A 3 8.17 29.18 -8.76
N ARG A 4 9.25 28.76 -9.42
CA ARG A 4 9.96 27.53 -9.08
C ARG A 4 10.50 27.73 -7.64
N LEU A 5 9.75 27.26 -6.66
CA LEU A 5 10.26 27.12 -5.30
C LEU A 5 11.47 26.17 -5.40
N ARG A 6 12.67 26.73 -5.26
CA ARG A 6 13.89 25.93 -5.13
C ARG A 6 13.67 24.98 -3.95
N PRO A 7 13.82 23.65 -4.14
CA PRO A 7 13.75 22.76 -3.00
C PRO A 7 14.93 23.13 -2.08
N HIS A 8 14.62 23.65 -0.89
CA HIS A 8 15.60 23.67 0.19
C HIS A 8 16.20 22.25 0.24
N ARG A 9 17.53 22.11 0.26
CA ARG A 9 18.22 20.85 0.54
C ARG A 9 17.90 20.44 1.99
N ARG A 10 16.66 20.00 2.20
CA ARG A 10 16.23 19.45 3.48
C ARG A 10 16.95 18.11 3.63
N SER A 11 17.45 17.87 4.83
CA SER A 11 18.08 16.60 5.12
C SER A 11 17.03 15.48 4.94
N PHE A 12 17.15 14.72 3.86
CA PHE A 12 16.33 13.54 3.57
C PHE A 12 16.24 12.60 4.78
N PHE A 13 17.35 12.43 5.47
CA PHE A 13 17.46 11.61 6.67
C PHE A 13 16.54 12.12 7.81
N VAL A 14 16.53 13.42 8.09
CA VAL A 14 15.69 14.00 9.15
C VAL A 14 14.20 13.82 8.84
N ASP A 15 13.79 13.97 7.58
CA ASP A 15 12.39 13.79 7.21
C ASP A 15 11.97 12.30 7.36
N HIS A 16 12.85 11.36 7.05
CA HIS A 16 12.59 9.94 7.32
C HIS A 16 12.53 9.62 8.82
N LEU A 17 13.39 10.22 9.65
CA LEU A 17 13.34 10.04 11.10
C LEU A 17 12.03 10.55 11.70
N ILE A 18 11.57 11.73 11.30
CA ILE A 18 10.30 12.29 11.75
C ILE A 18 9.14 11.38 11.32
N GLY A 19 9.12 10.97 10.05
CA GLY A 19 8.08 10.09 9.53
C GLY A 19 8.05 8.72 10.22
N ALA A 20 9.22 8.13 10.46
CA ALA A 20 9.35 6.87 11.18
C ALA A 20 8.91 7.01 12.66
N GLY A 21 9.26 8.12 13.31
CA GLY A 21 8.80 8.41 14.67
C GLY A 21 7.28 8.54 14.76
N LEU A 22 6.65 9.26 13.83
CA LEU A 22 5.19 9.37 13.74
C LEU A 22 4.54 8.00 13.50
N ALA A 23 5.09 7.19 12.58
CA ALA A 23 4.60 5.85 12.28
C ALA A 23 4.71 4.91 13.48
N ALA A 24 5.86 4.91 14.16
CA ALA A 24 6.09 4.08 15.35
C ALA A 24 5.14 4.47 16.50
N PHE A 25 4.94 5.77 16.73
CA PHE A 25 3.99 6.25 17.72
C PHE A 25 2.55 5.85 17.37
N TYR A 26 2.15 6.00 16.11
CA TYR A 26 0.81 5.60 15.67
C TYR A 26 0.59 4.09 15.81
N LEU A 27 1.57 3.27 15.41
CA LEU A 27 1.52 1.83 15.59
C LEU A 27 1.41 1.46 17.08
N PHE A 28 2.17 2.12 17.95
CA PHE A 28 2.06 1.95 19.38
C PHE A 28 0.64 2.25 19.89
N VAL A 29 0.03 3.35 19.45
CA VAL A 29 -1.36 3.70 19.81
C VAL A 29 -2.33 2.62 19.34
N LEU A 30 -2.23 2.18 18.06
CA LEU A 30 -3.11 1.15 17.51
C LEU A 30 -3.02 -0.16 18.28
N VAL A 31 -1.81 -0.64 18.60
CA VAL A 31 -1.60 -1.88 19.35
C VAL A 31 -2.19 -1.78 20.77
N ASN A 32 -2.08 -0.62 21.42
CA ASN A 32 -2.59 -0.46 22.79
C ASN A 32 -4.11 -0.20 22.86
N THR A 33 -4.75 0.13 21.75
CA THR A 33 -6.19 0.43 21.71
C THR A 33 -7.03 -0.67 21.04
N VAL A 34 -6.40 -1.70 20.50
CA VAL A 34 -7.10 -2.81 19.80
C VAL A 34 -7.91 -3.70 20.71
N HIS A 35 -7.52 -3.86 21.97
CA HIS A 35 -8.13 -4.81 22.92
C HIS A 35 -9.60 -4.51 23.25
N GLY A 36 -10.04 -3.26 23.08
CA GLY A 36 -11.45 -2.88 23.30
C GLY A 36 -12.36 -3.10 22.09
N LEU A 37 -11.80 -3.55 20.97
CA LEU A 37 -12.55 -3.70 19.72
C LEU A 37 -12.98 -5.16 19.51
N GLY A 38 -14.30 -5.38 19.46
CA GLY A 38 -14.87 -6.65 19.01
C GLY A 38 -14.48 -6.96 17.55
N TYR A 39 -14.77 -8.19 17.11
CA TYR A 39 -14.51 -8.59 15.73
C TYR A 39 -15.61 -8.08 14.80
N ALA A 40 -15.20 -7.49 13.68
CA ALA A 40 -16.11 -7.16 12.60
C ALA A 40 -16.52 -8.45 11.86
N ARG A 41 -17.74 -8.45 11.28
CA ARG A 41 -18.29 -9.64 10.59
C ARG A 41 -17.31 -10.22 9.55
N ASP A 42 -16.68 -9.37 8.77
CA ASP A 42 -15.86 -9.80 7.62
C ASP A 42 -14.49 -10.32 8.06
N GLU A 43 -14.00 -9.94 9.25
CA GLU A 43 -12.70 -10.41 9.75
C GLU A 43 -12.63 -11.94 9.88
N GLY A 44 -13.75 -12.59 10.24
CA GLY A 44 -13.80 -14.05 10.33
C GLY A 44 -13.52 -14.76 8.99
N PHE A 45 -13.90 -14.18 7.86
CA PHE A 45 -13.57 -14.69 6.54
C PHE A 45 -12.09 -14.45 6.20
N TYR A 46 -11.56 -13.29 6.58
CA TYR A 46 -10.16 -12.93 6.31
C TYR A 46 -9.20 -13.72 7.18
N PHE A 47 -9.50 -13.95 8.47
CA PHE A 47 -8.71 -14.82 9.35
C PHE A 47 -8.61 -16.25 8.81
N ARG A 48 -9.73 -16.82 8.35
CA ARG A 48 -9.75 -18.17 7.76
C ARG A 48 -8.89 -18.23 6.51
N ALA A 49 -8.99 -17.28 5.62
CA ALA A 49 -8.16 -17.22 4.43
C ALA A 49 -6.68 -17.00 4.79
N ALA A 50 -6.39 -16.07 5.70
CA ALA A 50 -5.05 -15.76 6.15
C ALA A 50 -4.35 -16.96 6.81
N SER A 51 -5.04 -17.71 7.68
CA SER A 51 -4.48 -18.94 8.30
C SER A 51 -4.24 -20.04 7.29
N SER A 52 -5.14 -20.18 6.30
CA SER A 52 -4.97 -21.14 5.20
C SER A 52 -3.72 -20.80 4.36
N TYR A 53 -3.55 -19.54 3.99
CA TYR A 53 -2.39 -19.08 3.21
C TYR A 53 -1.09 -19.21 4.02
N ALA A 54 -1.10 -18.87 5.31
CA ALA A 54 0.07 -19.08 6.19
C ALA A 54 0.46 -20.55 6.26
N SER A 55 -0.50 -21.46 6.34
CA SER A 55 -0.25 -22.90 6.34
C SER A 55 0.34 -23.38 5.00
N TRP A 56 -0.07 -22.78 3.88
CA TRP A 56 0.56 -23.04 2.59
C TRP A 56 2.02 -22.59 2.57
N PHE A 57 2.35 -21.41 3.11
CA PHE A 57 3.75 -20.97 3.22
C PHE A 57 4.57 -21.92 4.10
N GLU A 58 4.03 -22.38 5.24
CA GLU A 58 4.71 -23.38 6.09
C GLU A 58 4.99 -24.67 5.30
N MET A 59 4.03 -25.16 4.50
CA MET A 59 4.21 -26.31 3.62
C MET A 59 5.24 -26.04 2.53
N PHE A 60 5.18 -24.88 1.88
CA PHE A 60 6.13 -24.49 0.83
C PHE A 60 7.59 -24.51 1.31
N PHE A 61 7.85 -24.08 2.54
CA PHE A 61 9.20 -24.12 3.10
C PHE A 61 9.65 -25.53 3.51
N ARG A 62 8.71 -26.47 3.74
CA ARG A 62 9.03 -27.86 4.11
C ARG A 62 9.14 -28.78 2.89
N ASP A 63 8.20 -28.66 1.98
CA ASP A 63 8.08 -29.47 0.76
C ASP A 63 7.56 -28.60 -0.41
N PRO A 64 8.46 -27.86 -1.09
CA PRO A 64 8.09 -27.01 -2.22
C PRO A 64 7.42 -27.78 -3.36
N ALA A 65 7.85 -29.03 -3.60
CA ALA A 65 7.33 -29.83 -4.71
C ALA A 65 5.85 -30.19 -4.52
N SER A 66 5.45 -30.54 -3.31
CA SER A 66 4.05 -30.79 -2.98
C SER A 66 3.23 -29.50 -2.88
N ALA A 67 3.83 -28.39 -2.39
CA ALA A 67 3.14 -27.13 -2.22
C ALA A 67 2.66 -26.51 -3.53
N VAL A 68 3.43 -26.66 -4.62
CA VAL A 68 3.08 -26.11 -5.95
C VAL A 68 2.15 -27.00 -6.77
N GLN A 69 1.77 -28.18 -6.27
CA GLN A 69 0.78 -29.02 -6.95
C GLN A 69 -0.58 -28.30 -6.97
N ARG A 70 -1.26 -28.40 -8.11
CA ARG A 70 -2.54 -27.71 -8.29
C ARG A 70 -3.56 -28.09 -7.21
N SER A 71 -3.68 -29.37 -6.89
CA SER A 71 -4.57 -29.85 -5.82
C SER A 71 -4.26 -29.22 -4.47
N THR A 72 -2.99 -29.01 -4.14
CA THR A 72 -2.56 -28.35 -2.90
C THR A 72 -2.88 -26.85 -2.93
N VAL A 73 -2.55 -26.19 -4.04
CA VAL A 73 -2.89 -24.77 -4.23
C VAL A 73 -4.40 -24.56 -4.12
N ASP A 74 -5.20 -25.36 -4.80
CA ASP A 74 -6.67 -25.25 -4.76
C ASP A 74 -7.23 -25.42 -3.34
N VAL A 75 -6.63 -26.27 -2.49
CA VAL A 75 -7.05 -26.44 -1.10
C VAL A 75 -6.75 -25.21 -0.25
N TYR A 76 -5.53 -24.69 -0.32
CA TYR A 76 -5.10 -23.61 0.58
C TYR A 76 -5.56 -22.22 0.13
N TRP A 77 -5.68 -21.97 -1.18
CA TRP A 77 -5.96 -20.65 -1.73
C TRP A 77 -7.42 -20.43 -2.15
N SER A 78 -8.30 -21.44 -1.98
CA SER A 78 -9.73 -21.33 -2.31
C SER A 78 -10.51 -20.43 -1.35
N ASN A 79 -10.01 -20.23 -0.11
CA ASN A 79 -10.70 -19.42 0.89
C ASN A 79 -10.71 -17.95 0.49
N ASN A 80 -11.92 -17.37 0.35
CA ASN A 80 -12.13 -15.96 0.03
C ASN A 80 -11.37 -15.52 -1.24
N HIS A 81 -11.38 -16.39 -2.26
CA HIS A 81 -10.64 -16.23 -3.53
C HIS A 81 -11.14 -15.05 -4.38
N GLU A 82 -12.33 -14.52 -4.12
CA GLU A 82 -12.90 -13.33 -4.75
C GLU A 82 -12.13 -12.04 -4.42
N HIS A 83 -11.33 -12.06 -3.36
CA HIS A 83 -10.42 -10.99 -3.00
C HIS A 83 -8.96 -11.39 -3.25
N PRO A 84 -8.11 -10.47 -3.74
CA PRO A 84 -6.70 -10.74 -3.98
C PRO A 84 -5.94 -11.21 -2.73
N ALA A 85 -4.80 -11.84 -2.94
CA ALA A 85 -4.12 -12.63 -1.92
C ALA A 85 -3.12 -11.85 -1.05
N LEU A 86 -2.53 -10.77 -1.55
CA LEU A 86 -1.39 -10.10 -0.93
C LEU A 86 -1.63 -9.74 0.54
N VAL A 87 -2.71 -9.03 0.83
CA VAL A 87 -2.96 -8.52 2.19
C VAL A 87 -3.32 -9.64 3.15
N LYS A 88 -4.11 -10.63 2.71
CA LYS A 88 -4.44 -11.83 3.50
C LYS A 88 -3.19 -12.66 3.82
N SER A 89 -2.25 -12.73 2.87
CA SER A 89 -0.95 -13.38 3.12
C SER A 89 -0.14 -12.65 4.19
N ILE A 90 -0.13 -11.31 4.18
CA ILE A 90 0.53 -10.50 5.20
C ILE A 90 -0.12 -10.71 6.57
N PHE A 91 -1.45 -10.76 6.65
CA PHE A 91 -2.19 -11.06 7.87
C PHE A 91 -1.85 -12.45 8.40
N GLY A 92 -1.85 -13.46 7.52
CA GLY A 92 -1.49 -14.84 7.87
C GLY A 92 -0.05 -14.98 8.34
N LEU A 93 0.89 -14.33 7.68
CA LEU A 93 2.29 -14.31 8.12
C LEU A 93 2.44 -13.59 9.46
N SER A 94 1.76 -12.46 9.65
CA SER A 94 1.72 -11.76 10.94
C SER A 94 1.24 -12.69 12.06
N TRP A 95 0.13 -13.38 11.87
CA TRP A 95 -0.39 -14.36 12.82
C TRP A 95 0.57 -15.53 13.06
N SER A 96 1.12 -16.13 11.99
CA SER A 96 2.02 -17.28 12.11
C SER A 96 3.27 -16.94 12.92
N PHE A 97 3.87 -15.76 12.70
CA PHE A 97 5.05 -15.36 13.47
C PHE A 97 4.71 -14.81 14.85
N LEU A 98 3.74 -13.91 14.97
CA LEU A 98 3.52 -13.16 16.21
C LEU A 98 2.70 -13.95 17.25
N PHE A 99 1.78 -14.81 16.80
CA PHE A 99 0.99 -15.64 17.70
C PHE A 99 1.56 -17.06 17.84
N LYS A 100 1.65 -17.81 16.71
CA LYS A 100 2.05 -19.23 16.78
C LYS A 100 3.52 -19.43 17.19
N LYS A 101 4.44 -18.61 16.67
CA LYS A 101 5.88 -18.85 16.86
C LYS A 101 6.45 -18.08 18.06
N TRP A 102 6.13 -16.79 18.19
CA TRP A 102 6.76 -15.92 19.19
C TRP A 102 5.88 -15.65 20.40
N HIS A 103 4.58 -16.00 20.36
CA HIS A 103 3.62 -15.75 21.42
C HIS A 103 3.64 -14.30 21.93
N LEU A 104 3.82 -13.34 20.99
CA LEU A 104 4.00 -11.92 21.32
C LEU A 104 2.69 -11.29 21.80
N PHE A 105 1.56 -11.69 21.21
CA PHE A 105 0.24 -11.20 21.59
C PHE A 105 -0.57 -12.30 22.29
N PRO A 106 -1.27 -11.97 23.39
CA PRO A 106 -2.13 -12.94 24.07
C PRO A 106 -3.37 -13.30 23.26
N GLU A 107 -3.84 -12.39 22.42
CA GLU A 107 -5.03 -12.56 21.59
C GLU A 107 -4.65 -12.86 20.14
N GLU A 108 -5.19 -13.94 19.61
CA GLU A 108 -4.96 -14.39 18.24
C GLU A 108 -5.35 -13.31 17.21
N GLY A 109 -6.53 -12.68 17.38
CA GLY A 109 -7.04 -11.67 16.48
C GLY A 109 -6.14 -10.43 16.37
N THR A 110 -5.48 -10.02 17.45
CA THR A 110 -4.51 -8.93 17.44
C THR A 110 -3.34 -9.23 16.50
N SER A 111 -2.91 -10.50 16.45
CA SER A 111 -1.82 -10.93 15.59
C SER A 111 -2.16 -10.84 14.10
N TYR A 112 -3.39 -11.14 13.69
CA TYR A 112 -3.85 -10.92 12.33
C TYR A 112 -3.92 -9.43 12.01
N ARG A 113 -4.56 -8.66 12.88
CA ARG A 113 -4.77 -7.21 12.74
C ARG A 113 -3.47 -6.41 12.66
N PHE A 114 -2.40 -6.90 13.28
CA PHE A 114 -1.11 -6.22 13.31
C PHE A 114 -0.54 -5.92 11.91
N GLY A 115 -0.75 -6.80 10.94
CA GLY A 115 -0.38 -6.54 9.54
C GLY A 115 -1.06 -5.28 8.98
N GLY A 116 -2.37 -5.12 9.23
CA GLY A 116 -3.14 -3.92 8.86
C GLY A 116 -2.66 -2.66 9.59
N MET A 117 -2.34 -2.77 10.88
CA MET A 117 -1.77 -1.65 11.67
C MET A 117 -0.43 -1.19 11.10
N CYS A 118 0.42 -2.11 10.63
CA CYS A 118 1.67 -1.78 9.96
C CYS A 118 1.42 -1.00 8.64
N PHE A 119 0.42 -1.38 7.85
CA PHE A 119 0.01 -0.60 6.68
C PHE A 119 -0.41 0.81 7.06
N ALA A 120 -1.24 0.97 8.09
CA ALA A 120 -1.68 2.28 8.56
C ALA A 120 -0.50 3.16 9.00
N ALA A 121 0.44 2.60 9.74
CA ALA A 121 1.66 3.29 10.19
C ALA A 121 2.55 3.68 9.00
N ALA A 122 2.75 2.78 8.04
CA ALA A 122 3.49 3.07 6.80
C ALA A 122 2.80 4.16 5.96
N GLY A 123 1.46 4.14 5.90
CA GLY A 123 0.65 5.18 5.26
C GLY A 123 0.84 6.54 5.90
N LEU A 124 0.87 6.60 7.22
CA LEU A 124 1.14 7.83 7.95
C LEU A 124 2.53 8.42 7.62
N TRP A 125 3.54 7.57 7.62
CA TRP A 125 4.90 7.96 7.21
C TRP A 125 4.93 8.50 5.78
N LEU A 126 4.29 7.81 4.85
CA LEU A 126 4.20 8.22 3.45
C LEU A 126 3.51 9.57 3.28
N ILE A 127 2.38 9.78 3.94
CA ILE A 127 1.62 11.05 3.91
C ILE A 127 2.46 12.20 4.46
N TYR A 128 3.15 11.95 5.58
CA TYR A 128 4.09 12.93 6.12
C TYR A 128 5.18 13.29 5.10
N LEU A 129 5.85 12.29 4.53
CA LEU A 129 6.93 12.51 3.55
C LEU A 129 6.45 13.28 2.32
N TRP A 130 5.27 12.92 1.81
CA TRP A 130 4.71 13.61 0.66
C TRP A 130 4.39 15.07 0.96
N GLY A 131 3.71 15.35 2.05
CA GLY A 131 3.39 16.71 2.49
C GLY A 131 4.64 17.55 2.77
N ALA A 132 5.61 16.95 3.47
CA ALA A 132 6.89 17.60 3.78
C ALA A 132 7.67 17.94 2.51
N ARG A 133 7.68 17.04 1.54
CA ARG A 133 8.36 17.24 0.27
C ARG A 133 7.62 18.22 -0.64
N ALA A 134 6.30 18.11 -0.73
CA ALA A 134 5.48 18.95 -1.59
C ALA A 134 5.46 20.42 -1.12
N ARG A 135 5.47 20.66 0.20
CA ARG A 135 5.33 22.00 0.73
C ARG A 135 6.25 22.30 1.92
N SER A 136 6.05 21.61 3.07
CA SER A 136 6.82 21.85 4.31
C SER A 136 6.60 20.71 5.31
N ARG A 137 7.52 20.56 6.29
CA ARG A 137 7.37 19.63 7.42
C ARG A 137 6.06 19.85 8.17
N THR A 138 5.69 21.10 8.40
CA THR A 138 4.41 21.43 9.04
C THR A 138 3.23 20.87 8.27
N VAL A 139 3.20 21.05 6.95
CA VAL A 139 2.14 20.49 6.09
C VAL A 139 2.16 18.96 6.16
N GLY A 140 3.33 18.32 6.15
CA GLY A 140 3.47 16.89 6.32
C GLY A 140 2.91 16.39 7.65
N ILE A 141 3.26 17.06 8.77
CA ILE A 141 2.76 16.71 10.12
C ILE A 141 1.24 16.87 10.18
N VAL A 142 0.72 18.02 9.74
CA VAL A 142 -0.73 18.27 9.76
C VAL A 142 -1.49 17.23 8.93
N ALA A 143 -1.01 16.92 7.73
CA ALA A 143 -1.63 15.90 6.87
C ALA A 143 -1.62 14.52 7.53
N ALA A 144 -0.49 14.14 8.15
CA ALA A 144 -0.37 12.86 8.87
C ALA A 144 -1.31 12.80 10.08
N LEU A 145 -1.39 13.87 10.86
CA LEU A 145 -2.30 13.94 12.01
C LEU A 145 -3.77 13.89 11.59
N LEU A 146 -4.15 14.61 10.54
CA LEU A 146 -5.51 14.54 9.99
C LEU A 146 -5.87 13.12 9.54
N PHE A 147 -4.95 12.41 8.89
CA PHE A 147 -5.14 11.01 8.51
C PHE A 147 -5.32 10.12 9.74
N ALA A 148 -4.41 10.21 10.72
CA ALA A 148 -4.41 9.37 11.91
C ALA A 148 -5.65 9.59 12.79
N LEU A 149 -6.10 10.85 12.93
CA LEU A 149 -7.21 11.25 13.79
C LEU A 149 -8.57 11.17 13.11
N MET A 150 -8.65 10.85 11.82
CA MET A 150 -9.93 10.62 11.14
C MET A 150 -10.59 9.39 11.75
N PRO A 151 -11.77 9.49 12.39
CA PRO A 151 -12.36 8.38 13.16
C PRO A 151 -12.51 7.10 12.33
N ARG A 152 -12.90 7.22 11.07
CA ARG A 152 -13.06 6.07 10.18
C ARG A 152 -11.73 5.40 9.85
N VAL A 153 -10.68 6.18 9.60
CA VAL A 153 -9.33 5.65 9.35
C VAL A 153 -8.80 4.96 10.60
N PHE A 154 -8.92 5.61 11.76
CA PHE A 154 -8.50 5.06 13.05
C PHE A 154 -9.19 3.73 13.33
N TYR A 155 -10.52 3.66 13.16
CA TYR A 155 -11.27 2.41 13.34
C TYR A 155 -10.82 1.32 12.38
N HIS A 156 -10.79 1.60 11.07
CA HIS A 156 -10.38 0.60 10.07
C HIS A 156 -8.90 0.19 10.16
N ALA A 157 -8.05 1.03 10.75
CA ALA A 157 -6.64 0.69 10.99
C ALA A 157 -6.45 -0.44 12.02
N HIS A 158 -7.46 -0.68 12.87
CA HIS A 158 -7.45 -1.78 13.85
C HIS A 158 -8.01 -3.09 13.29
N LEU A 159 -8.66 -3.05 12.12
CA LEU A 159 -9.35 -4.23 11.59
C LEU A 159 -8.44 -5.01 10.64
N ASP A 160 -8.67 -6.31 10.60
CA ASP A 160 -8.17 -7.20 9.55
C ASP A 160 -9.03 -7.01 8.29
N CYS A 161 -8.78 -5.91 7.56
CA CYS A 161 -9.56 -5.55 6.37
C CYS A 161 -8.67 -4.87 5.31
N PHE A 162 -9.19 -4.76 4.08
CA PHE A 162 -8.45 -4.20 2.94
C PHE A 162 -8.54 -2.67 2.84
N ASP A 163 -9.37 -2.00 3.64
CA ASP A 163 -9.72 -0.59 3.40
C ASP A 163 -8.55 0.34 3.67
N VAL A 164 -7.81 0.18 4.76
CA VAL A 164 -6.61 0.97 5.02
C VAL A 164 -5.45 0.54 4.12
N PRO A 165 -5.14 -0.75 3.96
CA PRO A 165 -4.13 -1.20 3.01
C PRO A 165 -4.30 -0.62 1.61
N ILE A 166 -5.52 -0.62 1.05
CA ILE A 166 -5.73 -0.09 -0.31
C ILE A 166 -5.56 1.42 -0.39
N VAL A 167 -6.01 2.17 0.63
CA VAL A 167 -5.76 3.63 0.70
C VAL A 167 -4.26 3.92 0.71
N VAL A 168 -3.49 3.15 1.45
CA VAL A 168 -2.03 3.31 1.52
C VAL A 168 -1.38 2.97 0.18
N MET A 169 -1.79 1.88 -0.47
CA MET A 169 -1.26 1.48 -1.78
C MET A 169 -1.60 2.49 -2.88
N TRP A 170 -2.81 3.06 -2.88
CA TRP A 170 -3.18 4.13 -3.81
C TRP A 170 -2.35 5.39 -3.56
N THR A 171 -2.17 5.76 -2.30
CA THR A 171 -1.35 6.90 -1.90
C THR A 171 0.10 6.72 -2.34
N LEU A 172 0.66 5.50 -2.15
CA LEU A 172 2.01 5.17 -2.59
C LEU A 172 2.15 5.21 -4.11
N CYS A 173 1.19 4.66 -4.85
CA CYS A 173 1.18 4.70 -6.30
C CYS A 173 1.09 6.14 -6.83
N ALA A 174 0.21 6.96 -6.24
CA ALA A 174 0.08 8.37 -6.60
C ALA A 174 1.36 9.17 -6.26
N TYR A 175 2.00 8.87 -5.13
CA TYR A 175 3.29 9.45 -4.77
C TYR A 175 4.39 9.09 -5.77
N CYS A 176 4.52 7.81 -6.12
CA CYS A 176 5.50 7.35 -7.11
C CYS A 176 5.25 7.99 -8.50
N TYR A 177 3.99 8.04 -8.92
CA TYR A 177 3.58 8.74 -10.13
C TYR A 177 3.98 10.22 -10.08
N TRP A 178 3.66 10.94 -9.01
CA TRP A 178 4.04 12.34 -8.83
C TRP A 178 5.56 12.52 -8.89
N ARG A 179 6.33 11.63 -8.24
CA ARG A 179 7.80 11.64 -8.28
C ARG A 179 8.35 11.42 -9.69
N SER A 180 7.72 10.55 -10.47
CA SER A 180 8.09 10.32 -11.88
C SER A 180 7.90 11.57 -12.75
N LEU A 181 6.91 12.40 -12.42
CA LEU A 181 6.68 13.67 -13.12
C LEU A 181 7.72 14.75 -12.76
N GLU A 182 8.26 14.74 -11.54
CA GLU A 182 9.29 15.68 -11.10
C GLU A 182 10.65 15.38 -11.76
N ASN A 183 11.07 14.12 -11.74
CA ASN A 183 12.44 13.74 -12.09
C ASN A 183 12.58 13.13 -13.48
N LEU A 184 11.48 12.86 -14.19
CA LEU A 184 11.44 12.18 -15.51
C LEU A 184 12.26 10.87 -15.56
N GLY A 185 12.61 10.30 -14.40
CA GLY A 185 13.44 9.12 -14.27
C GLY A 185 12.64 7.83 -14.46
N LEU A 186 13.18 6.88 -15.21
CA LEU A 186 12.56 5.57 -15.42
C LEU A 186 12.33 4.80 -14.10
N GLY A 187 13.20 4.98 -13.10
CA GLY A 187 13.07 4.31 -11.80
C GLY A 187 11.72 4.58 -11.14
N TRP A 188 11.30 5.84 -11.02
CA TRP A 188 9.99 6.17 -10.45
C TRP A 188 8.82 5.70 -11.31
N ALA A 189 8.99 5.69 -12.64
CA ALA A 189 7.98 5.16 -13.54
C ALA A 189 7.79 3.66 -13.35
N ILE A 190 8.89 2.88 -13.30
CA ILE A 190 8.86 1.43 -13.04
C ILE A 190 8.25 1.15 -11.66
N THR A 191 8.69 1.87 -10.62
CA THR A 191 8.13 1.74 -9.27
C THR A 191 6.62 2.00 -9.26
N THR A 192 6.13 2.99 -10.04
CA THR A 192 4.68 3.23 -10.15
C THR A 192 3.96 2.02 -10.74
N GLY A 193 4.52 1.38 -11.76
CA GLY A 193 3.95 0.16 -12.36
C GLY A 193 3.91 -1.02 -11.39
N VAL A 194 5.01 -1.25 -10.67
CA VAL A 194 5.10 -2.31 -9.64
C VAL A 194 4.09 -2.07 -8.51
N VAL A 195 4.08 -0.85 -7.94
CA VAL A 195 3.15 -0.50 -6.85
C VAL A 195 1.69 -0.58 -7.32
N PHE A 196 1.41 -0.26 -8.58
CA PHE A 196 0.07 -0.43 -9.14
C PHE A 196 -0.34 -1.90 -9.20
N GLY A 197 0.55 -2.80 -9.62
CA GLY A 197 0.29 -4.25 -9.60
C GLY A 197 0.02 -4.76 -8.17
N LEU A 198 0.85 -4.37 -7.20
CA LEU A 198 0.62 -4.68 -5.78
C LEU A 198 -0.68 -4.06 -5.23
N ALA A 199 -1.09 -2.89 -5.73
CA ALA A 199 -2.37 -2.31 -5.38
C ALA A 199 -3.55 -3.12 -5.94
N LEU A 200 -3.43 -3.66 -7.15
CA LEU A 200 -4.40 -4.61 -7.71
C LEU A 200 -4.48 -5.88 -6.87
N ASP A 201 -3.33 -6.40 -6.44
CA ASP A 201 -3.25 -7.57 -5.57
C ASP A 201 -3.64 -7.29 -4.10
N THR A 202 -3.82 -6.03 -3.75
CA THR A 202 -4.45 -5.61 -2.49
C THR A 202 -5.98 -5.60 -2.63
N LYS A 203 -6.52 -4.93 -3.64
CA LYS A 203 -7.97 -4.85 -3.91
C LYS A 203 -8.21 -4.48 -5.37
N LEU A 204 -9.08 -5.21 -6.04
CA LEU A 204 -9.35 -5.03 -7.49
C LEU A 204 -9.90 -3.64 -7.86
N ASN A 205 -10.49 -2.89 -6.91
CA ASN A 205 -10.91 -1.53 -7.17
C ASN A 205 -9.76 -0.59 -7.58
N SER A 206 -8.51 -1.02 -7.48
CA SER A 206 -7.33 -0.29 -7.99
C SER A 206 -7.39 -0.02 -9.50
N TRP A 207 -8.25 -0.70 -10.25
CA TRP A 207 -8.52 -0.38 -11.66
C TRP A 207 -9.07 1.04 -11.88
N PHE A 208 -9.58 1.69 -10.85
CA PHE A 208 -10.01 3.10 -10.94
C PHE A 208 -8.84 4.10 -10.88
N LEU A 209 -7.65 3.67 -10.46
CA LEU A 209 -6.51 4.58 -10.31
C LEU A 209 -5.92 5.05 -11.66
N PRO A 210 -5.70 4.20 -12.69
CA PRO A 210 -5.19 4.63 -13.97
C PRO A 210 -6.04 5.72 -14.64
N PRO A 211 -7.37 5.62 -14.75
CA PRO A 211 -8.21 6.69 -15.30
C PRO A 211 -8.03 8.02 -14.56
N ALA A 212 -7.94 8.00 -13.22
CA ALA A 212 -7.74 9.20 -12.42
C ALA A 212 -6.37 9.85 -12.71
N LEU A 213 -5.31 9.06 -12.84
CA LEU A 213 -3.97 9.57 -13.14
C LEU A 213 -3.84 10.02 -14.61
N VAL A 214 -4.53 9.37 -15.53
CA VAL A 214 -4.64 9.84 -16.93
C VAL A 214 -5.34 11.21 -16.97
N LEU A 215 -6.46 11.35 -16.27
CA LEU A 215 -7.16 12.64 -16.19
C LEU A 215 -6.26 13.72 -15.58
N HIS A 216 -5.55 13.42 -14.50
CA HIS A 216 -4.56 14.33 -13.92
C HIS A 216 -3.47 14.73 -14.95
N ALA A 217 -2.93 13.76 -15.70
CA ALA A 217 -1.94 14.06 -16.75
C ALA A 217 -2.48 14.97 -17.83
N LEU A 218 -3.71 14.74 -18.28
CA LEU A 218 -4.38 15.58 -19.28
C LEU A 218 -4.64 17.00 -18.77
N LEU A 219 -5.10 17.16 -17.55
CA LEU A 219 -5.35 18.47 -16.96
C LEU A 219 -4.06 19.24 -16.68
N SER A 220 -3.03 18.57 -16.17
CA SER A 220 -1.77 19.21 -15.76
C SER A 220 -0.79 19.43 -16.92
N ARG A 221 -0.80 18.57 -17.94
CA ARG A 221 0.15 18.56 -19.07
C ARG A 221 -0.52 18.57 -20.46
N GLY A 222 -1.83 18.72 -20.52
CA GLY A 222 -2.60 18.72 -21.78
C GLY A 222 -2.00 19.54 -22.90
N PRO A 223 -1.60 20.82 -22.67
CA PRO A 223 -0.99 21.65 -23.71
C PRO A 223 0.34 21.09 -24.27
N HIS A 224 1.12 20.38 -23.42
CA HIS A 224 2.36 19.74 -23.85
C HIS A 224 2.09 18.44 -24.62
N ILE A 225 1.12 17.64 -24.16
CA ILE A 225 0.68 16.41 -24.82
C ILE A 225 0.11 16.76 -26.21
N TRP A 226 -0.75 17.76 -26.29
CA TRP A 226 -1.37 18.22 -27.53
C TRP A 226 -0.36 18.72 -28.56
N ARG A 227 0.61 19.55 -28.12
CA ARG A 227 1.71 20.01 -29.01
C ARG A 227 2.58 18.87 -29.51
N GLY A 228 2.81 17.85 -28.63
CA GLY A 228 3.51 16.63 -29.02
C GLY A 228 2.75 15.85 -30.07
N LEU A 229 1.46 15.66 -29.90
CA LEU A 229 0.58 14.94 -30.83
C LEU A 229 0.56 15.60 -32.21
N LYS A 230 0.42 16.94 -32.29
CA LYS A 230 0.49 17.69 -33.53
C LYS A 230 1.83 17.56 -34.28
N ARG A 231 2.90 17.18 -33.58
CA ARG A 231 4.24 16.95 -34.16
C ARG A 231 4.53 15.46 -34.41
N GLY A 232 3.52 14.58 -34.33
CA GLY A 232 3.68 13.13 -34.48
C GLY A 232 4.44 12.48 -33.29
N LYS A 233 4.58 13.19 -32.16
CA LYS A 233 5.31 12.69 -30.95
C LYS A 233 4.35 12.64 -29.75
N LEU A 234 3.70 11.52 -29.57
CA LEU A 234 2.88 11.29 -28.39
C LEU A 234 3.79 11.17 -27.13
N ARG A 235 3.68 12.13 -26.23
CA ARG A 235 4.43 12.15 -24.96
C ARG A 235 3.51 11.75 -23.81
N VAL A 236 3.33 10.45 -23.63
CA VAL A 236 2.65 9.89 -22.45
C VAL A 236 3.63 9.86 -21.28
N PRO A 237 3.21 10.22 -20.06
CA PRO A 237 4.04 10.03 -18.87
C PRO A 237 4.50 8.57 -18.74
N PRO A 238 5.82 8.29 -18.61
CA PRO A 238 6.34 6.92 -18.57
C PRO A 238 5.71 6.05 -17.46
N ALA A 239 5.29 6.66 -16.35
CA ALA A 239 4.61 5.96 -15.28
C ALA A 239 3.27 5.35 -15.71
N LEU A 240 2.49 6.03 -16.57
CA LEU A 240 1.23 5.46 -17.08
C LEU A 240 1.48 4.27 -18.02
N VAL A 241 2.56 4.33 -18.80
CA VAL A 241 2.99 3.20 -19.63
C VAL A 241 3.44 2.02 -18.73
N ALA A 242 4.20 2.31 -17.68
CA ALA A 242 4.64 1.30 -16.72
C ALA A 242 3.46 0.66 -15.97
N MET A 243 2.44 1.43 -15.60
CA MET A 243 1.22 0.88 -15.00
C MET A 243 0.53 -0.12 -15.94
N ALA A 244 0.44 0.21 -17.23
CA ALA A 244 -0.20 -0.66 -18.23
C ALA A 244 0.64 -1.92 -18.55
N ALA A 245 1.97 -1.81 -18.55
CA ALA A 245 2.86 -2.90 -18.94
C ALA A 245 3.31 -3.77 -17.76
N ILE A 246 3.69 -3.16 -16.63
CA ILE A 246 4.27 -3.83 -15.47
C ILE A 246 3.17 -4.24 -14.47
N GLY A 247 2.15 -3.39 -14.28
CA GLY A 247 1.10 -3.64 -13.29
C GLY A 247 0.43 -5.01 -13.45
N PRO A 248 -0.07 -5.39 -14.63
CA PRO A 248 -0.63 -6.72 -14.86
C PRO A 248 0.38 -7.85 -14.63
N LEU A 249 1.63 -7.67 -15.03
CA LEU A 249 2.67 -8.69 -14.80
C LEU A 249 2.90 -8.96 -13.32
N VAL A 250 2.92 -7.92 -12.50
CA VAL A 250 3.07 -8.06 -11.04
C VAL A 250 1.82 -8.67 -10.41
N PHE A 251 0.63 -8.32 -10.89
CA PHE A 251 -0.63 -8.85 -10.38
C PHE A 251 -0.81 -10.35 -10.68
N PHE A 252 -0.30 -10.85 -11.81
CA PHE A 252 -0.41 -12.26 -12.20
C PHE A 252 0.84 -13.10 -11.86
N ALA A 253 1.85 -12.51 -11.18
CA ALA A 253 3.07 -13.20 -10.78
C ALA A 253 2.89 -13.93 -9.45
#